data_e4e1bf8435cfef5c4ada2fd0bb1483fe
#
_entry.id   e4e1bf8435cfef5c4ada2fd0bb1483fe
#
_cell.length_a   1.000
_cell.length_b   1.000
_cell.length_c   1.000
_cell.angle_alpha   90.00
_cell.angle_beta   90.00
_cell.angle_gamma   90.00
#
_symmetry.space_group_name_H-M   'P 1'
#
loop_
_entity.id
_entity.type
_entity.pdbx_description
1 polymer ?
#
loop_
_entity_poly.entity_id
_entity_poly.type
_entity_poly.pdbx_seq_one_letter_code
_entity_poly.pdbx_strand_id
1 'polypeptide(L)'
;GTYIEPTTKSADNYLDENIENVIFLIGDGMGYNHLEKTKLERNIELTLDTFAIQGSSRTRSLTNDVTDSAAGGTALSCGIRTYNSGVGVYLLDPLDVFIHPVNITELCRDNKMLTGVITTDETSGATPSAFSAHATERYKSEDITEDQFNSNINLIWGTENGVATKEMAAEYGYKYV
;
A
#
# COMPACT_ATOMS: atom_id res chain seq x y z
N GLY A 1 24.91 13.65 -5.25
CA GLY A 1 24.01 13.97 -4.17
C GLY A 1 24.52 13.36 -2.89
N THR A 2 24.71 14.16 -1.86
CA THR A 2 25.13 13.72 -0.52
C THR A 2 24.02 12.86 0.07
N TYR A 3 24.33 11.60 0.35
CA TYR A 3 23.49 10.75 1.17
C TYR A 3 23.48 11.32 2.58
N ILE A 4 22.35 11.83 3.02
CA ILE A 4 22.16 12.20 4.43
C ILE A 4 21.69 10.91 5.10
N GLU A 5 22.53 10.32 5.94
CA GLU A 5 22.09 9.24 6.82
C GLU A 5 20.90 9.75 7.64
N PRO A 6 19.78 9.00 7.68
CA PRO A 6 18.71 9.35 8.58
C PRO A 6 19.29 9.36 10.00
N THR A 7 19.19 10.49 10.68
CA THR A 7 19.47 10.54 12.12
C THR A 7 18.53 9.54 12.76
N THR A 8 19.07 8.44 13.24
CA THR A 8 18.35 7.46 14.05
C THR A 8 17.98 8.14 15.38
N LYS A 9 16.90 8.90 15.36
CA LYS A 9 16.14 9.05 16.59
C LYS A 9 15.55 7.66 16.80
N SER A 10 15.88 7.02 17.93
CA SER A 10 15.38 5.68 18.22
C SER A 10 13.85 5.70 18.10
N ALA A 11 13.28 4.68 17.47
CA ALA A 11 11.83 4.52 17.36
C ALA A 11 11.15 4.59 18.74
N ASP A 12 11.87 4.23 19.78
CA ASP A 12 11.45 4.22 21.19
C ASP A 12 10.93 5.57 21.70
N ASN A 13 11.30 6.68 21.07
CA ASN A 13 10.79 8.01 21.47
C ASN A 13 9.45 8.38 20.83
N TYR A 14 8.89 7.55 19.96
CA TYR A 14 7.63 7.81 19.25
C TYR A 14 6.60 6.70 19.43
N LEU A 15 6.95 5.61 20.10
CA LEU A 15 6.00 4.56 20.45
C LEU A 15 5.25 5.01 21.70
N ASP A 16 4.05 5.53 21.50
CA ASP A 16 3.07 5.61 22.58
C ASP A 16 2.56 4.18 22.81
N GLU A 17 2.80 3.63 24.00
CA GLU A 17 2.34 2.28 24.38
C GLU A 17 0.79 2.15 24.34
N ASN A 18 0.09 3.27 24.15
CA ASN A 18 -1.38 3.32 24.06
C ASN A 18 -1.89 3.42 22.60
N ILE A 19 -1.05 3.28 21.58
CA ILE A 19 -1.53 3.26 20.19
C ILE A 19 -2.25 1.94 19.92
N GLU A 20 -3.57 2.02 19.79
CA GLU A 20 -4.43 0.88 19.48
C GLU A 20 -4.76 0.76 17.99
N ASN A 21 -4.77 1.88 17.26
CA ASN A 21 -5.18 1.94 15.87
C ASN A 21 -4.21 2.76 15.04
N VAL A 22 -3.95 2.30 13.80
CA VAL A 22 -3.15 3.01 12.82
C VAL A 22 -3.97 3.21 11.55
N ILE A 23 -4.05 4.46 11.07
CA ILE A 23 -4.66 4.80 9.80
C ILE A 23 -3.56 5.28 8.85
N PHE A 24 -3.39 4.58 7.75
CA PHE A 24 -2.40 4.90 6.73
C PHE A 24 -3.09 5.49 5.50
N LEU A 25 -2.85 6.78 5.23
CA LEU A 25 -3.46 7.52 4.13
C LEU A 25 -2.45 7.70 3.00
N ILE A 26 -2.80 7.26 1.81
CA ILE A 26 -1.96 7.33 0.61
C ILE A 26 -2.64 8.19 -0.44
N GLY A 27 -1.98 9.27 -0.86
CA GLY A 27 -2.33 10.01 -2.06
C GLY A 27 -1.57 9.42 -3.26
N ASP A 28 -2.22 8.55 -4.03
CA ASP A 28 -1.59 7.88 -5.16
C ASP A 28 -1.22 8.90 -6.26
N GLY A 29 0.04 8.87 -6.67
CA GLY A 29 0.62 9.82 -7.62
C GLY A 29 0.67 11.27 -7.12
N MET A 30 0.33 11.53 -5.86
CA MET A 30 0.31 12.87 -5.28
C MET A 30 1.72 13.38 -4.98
N GLY A 31 2.28 14.11 -5.90
CA GLY A 31 3.57 14.80 -5.73
C GLY A 31 3.43 16.21 -5.17
N TYR A 32 4.55 16.83 -4.84
CA TYR A 32 4.60 18.20 -4.28
C TYR A 32 3.85 19.23 -5.13
N ASN A 33 3.91 19.13 -6.46
CA ASN A 33 3.22 20.06 -7.35
C ASN A 33 1.69 20.00 -7.21
N HIS A 34 1.11 18.85 -6.86
CA HIS A 34 -0.32 18.73 -6.58
C HIS A 34 -0.69 19.51 -5.31
N LEU A 35 0.13 19.37 -4.27
CA LEU A 35 -0.08 20.08 -3.00
C LEU A 35 0.03 21.59 -3.19
N GLU A 36 1.09 22.06 -3.83
CA GLU A 36 1.32 23.49 -4.08
C GLU A 36 0.21 24.09 -4.95
N LYS A 37 -0.17 23.40 -6.03
CA LYS A 37 -1.27 23.83 -6.88
C LYS A 37 -2.58 23.95 -6.11
N THR A 38 -2.89 22.98 -5.28
CA THR A 38 -4.11 22.98 -4.46
C THR A 38 -4.13 24.16 -3.50
N LYS A 39 -3.02 24.43 -2.82
CA LYS A 39 -2.90 25.61 -1.91
C LYS A 39 -3.14 26.91 -2.66
N LEU A 40 -2.52 27.07 -3.81
CA LEU A 40 -2.65 28.29 -4.62
C LEU A 40 -4.07 28.48 -5.17
N GLU A 41 -4.65 27.44 -5.77
CA GLU A 41 -5.98 27.54 -6.41
C GLU A 41 -7.11 27.71 -5.40
N ARG A 42 -6.98 27.09 -4.23
CA ARG A 42 -8.00 27.14 -3.19
C ARG A 42 -7.77 28.25 -2.17
N ASN A 43 -6.58 28.86 -2.18
CA ASN A 43 -6.12 29.83 -1.18
C ASN A 43 -6.31 29.30 0.27
N ILE A 44 -5.80 28.09 0.50
CA ILE A 44 -5.89 27.39 1.79
C ILE A 44 -4.52 26.89 2.25
N GLU A 45 -4.38 26.69 3.55
CA GLU A 45 -3.34 25.86 4.14
C GLU A 45 -3.85 24.41 4.21
N LEU A 46 -2.99 23.44 3.91
CA LEU A 46 -3.35 22.03 3.99
C LEU A 46 -3.10 21.49 5.40
N THR A 47 -3.99 20.64 5.90
CA THR A 47 -3.78 19.95 7.18
C THR A 47 -2.45 19.19 7.21
N LEU A 48 -1.97 18.69 6.05
CA LEU A 48 -0.66 18.04 5.93
C LEU A 48 0.49 18.96 6.35
N ASP A 49 0.40 20.26 6.10
CA ASP A 49 1.42 21.24 6.46
C ASP A 49 1.50 21.48 7.98
N THR A 50 0.45 21.11 8.72
CA THR A 50 0.35 21.28 10.18
C THR A 50 0.86 20.07 10.97
N PHE A 51 1.22 18.97 10.32
CA PHE A 51 1.71 17.78 11.00
C PHE A 51 3.07 18.05 11.66
N ALA A 52 3.18 17.65 12.93
CA ALA A 52 4.39 17.88 13.73
C ALA A 52 5.61 17.12 13.20
N ILE A 53 5.39 16.00 12.51
CA ILE A 53 6.44 15.17 11.93
C ILE A 53 6.22 15.13 10.42
N GLN A 54 7.20 15.61 9.69
CA GLN A 54 7.18 15.63 8.23
C GLN A 54 8.47 15.02 7.69
N GLY A 55 8.38 14.39 6.52
CA GLY A 55 9.51 13.78 5.86
C GLY A 55 9.33 13.69 4.36
N SER A 56 10.34 13.18 3.68
CA SER A 56 10.30 12.93 2.25
C SER A 56 10.87 11.55 1.94
N SER A 57 10.38 10.91 0.88
CA SER A 57 10.86 9.62 0.41
C SER A 57 11.29 9.70 -1.05
N ARG A 58 12.24 8.85 -1.43
CA ARG A 58 12.56 8.61 -2.83
C ARG A 58 11.67 7.51 -3.36
N THR A 59 10.99 7.81 -4.46
CA THR A 59 10.00 6.93 -5.07
C THR A 59 10.51 6.38 -6.41
N ARG A 60 11.50 5.51 -6.40
CA ARG A 60 11.92 4.78 -7.61
C ARG A 60 11.79 3.28 -7.38
N SER A 61 11.42 2.53 -8.42
CA SER A 61 11.42 1.07 -8.38
C SER A 61 12.81 0.48 -8.66
N LEU A 62 12.91 -0.84 -8.73
CA LEU A 62 14.14 -1.52 -9.18
C LEU A 62 14.39 -1.32 -10.68
N THR A 63 13.32 -1.20 -11.46
CA THR A 63 13.40 -1.16 -12.93
C THR A 63 13.35 0.23 -13.51
N ASN A 64 12.81 1.23 -12.78
CA ASN A 64 12.51 2.54 -13.32
C ASN A 64 12.81 3.66 -12.32
N ASP A 65 13.28 4.80 -12.82
CA ASP A 65 13.47 6.02 -12.01
C ASP A 65 12.13 6.57 -11.48
N VAL A 66 11.04 6.33 -12.21
CA VAL A 66 9.67 6.63 -11.79
C VAL A 66 8.99 5.32 -11.42
N THR A 67 8.62 5.18 -10.14
CA THR A 67 7.84 4.03 -9.68
C THR A 67 6.43 4.08 -10.25
N ASP A 68 5.83 2.90 -10.45
CA ASP A 68 4.38 2.80 -10.55
C ASP A 68 3.74 2.56 -9.18
N SER A 69 2.40 2.54 -9.12
CA SER A 69 1.65 2.33 -7.88
C SER A 69 1.88 0.94 -7.28
N ALA A 70 2.13 -0.08 -8.11
CA ALA A 70 2.38 -1.44 -7.63
C ALA A 70 3.69 -1.53 -6.85
N ALA A 71 4.80 -1.09 -7.44
CA ALA A 71 6.09 -1.09 -6.77
C ALA A 71 6.14 -0.09 -5.60
N GLY A 72 5.49 1.07 -5.74
CA GLY A 72 5.36 2.06 -4.66
C GLY A 72 4.55 1.53 -3.48
N GLY A 73 3.39 0.93 -3.75
CA GLY A 73 2.55 0.29 -2.75
C GLY A 73 3.26 -0.87 -2.04
N THR A 74 3.99 -1.70 -2.80
CA THR A 74 4.80 -2.80 -2.25
C THR A 74 5.90 -2.27 -1.33
N ALA A 75 6.55 -1.17 -1.69
CA ALA A 75 7.55 -0.57 -0.81
C ALA A 75 6.95 -0.07 0.51
N LEU A 76 5.73 0.46 0.47
CA LEU A 76 5.02 0.94 1.66
C LEU A 76 4.48 -0.22 2.52
N SER A 77 3.96 -1.28 1.90
CA SER A 77 3.31 -2.39 2.61
C SER A 77 4.29 -3.45 3.10
N CYS A 78 5.35 -3.75 2.34
CA CYS A 78 6.31 -4.81 2.63
C CYS A 78 7.69 -4.30 3.03
N GLY A 79 7.96 -3.00 2.94
CA GLY A 79 9.27 -2.43 3.26
C GLY A 79 10.37 -2.79 2.27
N ILE A 80 10.05 -3.29 1.09
CA ILE A 80 11.01 -3.70 0.06
C ILE A 80 10.83 -2.91 -1.23
N ARG A 81 11.90 -2.80 -2.01
CA ARG A 81 11.84 -2.26 -3.36
C ARG A 81 11.70 -3.41 -4.36
N THR A 82 10.70 -3.29 -5.24
CA THR A 82 10.46 -4.24 -6.32
C THR A 82 10.43 -3.56 -7.70
N TYR A 83 10.17 -4.31 -8.75
CA TYR A 83 10.04 -3.85 -10.12
C TYR A 83 8.65 -3.24 -10.36
N ASN A 84 8.53 -2.34 -11.36
CA ASN A 84 7.22 -1.82 -11.76
C ASN A 84 6.30 -2.99 -12.16
N SER A 85 5.02 -2.88 -11.80
CA SER A 85 3.98 -3.89 -11.94
C SER A 85 3.92 -4.97 -10.85
N GLY A 86 4.98 -5.21 -10.10
CA GLY A 86 4.99 -6.20 -9.00
C GLY A 86 4.18 -5.74 -7.79
N VAL A 87 3.18 -6.52 -7.38
CA VAL A 87 2.27 -6.27 -6.26
C VAL A 87 2.62 -7.23 -5.12
N GLY A 88 3.14 -6.71 -4.01
CA GLY A 88 3.50 -7.54 -2.86
C GLY A 88 4.51 -8.66 -3.17
N VAL A 89 5.31 -8.52 -4.22
CA VAL A 89 6.27 -9.55 -4.65
C VAL A 89 7.66 -8.98 -4.84
N TYR A 90 8.64 -9.85 -4.74
CA TYR A 90 10.04 -9.57 -5.05
C TYR A 90 10.59 -10.68 -5.94
N LEU A 91 11.28 -10.30 -7.02
CA LEU A 91 11.95 -11.26 -7.90
C LEU A 91 13.38 -11.49 -7.41
N LEU A 92 13.71 -12.72 -7.08
CA LEU A 92 15.07 -13.12 -6.73
C LEU A 92 15.82 -13.53 -8.02
N ASP A 93 16.52 -12.57 -8.60
CA ASP A 93 17.43 -12.80 -9.74
C ASP A 93 18.79 -13.36 -9.22
N PRO A 94 19.42 -14.36 -9.81
CA PRO A 94 19.12 -14.98 -11.13
C PRO A 94 18.24 -16.25 -11.09
N LEU A 95 17.57 -16.53 -9.98
CA LEU A 95 16.83 -17.79 -9.82
C LEU A 95 15.46 -17.78 -10.50
N ASP A 96 15.01 -16.63 -11.01
CA ASP A 96 13.66 -16.43 -11.56
C ASP A 96 12.54 -16.89 -10.60
N VAL A 97 12.76 -16.69 -9.32
CA VAL A 97 11.83 -17.07 -8.24
C VAL A 97 11.18 -15.82 -7.67
N PHE A 98 9.86 -15.82 -7.67
CA PHE A 98 9.08 -14.78 -6.97
C PHE A 98 8.95 -15.14 -5.49
N ILE A 99 9.25 -14.16 -4.66
CA ILE A 99 9.06 -14.24 -3.21
C ILE A 99 7.90 -13.32 -2.85
N HIS A 100 7.04 -13.78 -1.96
CA HIS A 100 5.94 -13.03 -1.37
C HIS A 100 6.37 -12.56 0.02
N PRO A 101 6.90 -11.34 0.16
CA PRO A 101 7.27 -10.82 1.47
C PRO A 101 6.00 -10.51 2.26
N VAL A 102 6.03 -10.78 3.55
CA VAL A 102 4.92 -10.44 4.44
C VAL A 102 4.64 -8.95 4.39
N ASN A 103 3.40 -8.58 4.10
CA ASN A 103 2.96 -7.19 4.14
C ASN A 103 2.46 -6.80 5.54
N ILE A 104 2.32 -5.49 5.78
CA ILE A 104 1.94 -4.97 7.10
C ILE A 104 0.55 -5.47 7.55
N THR A 105 -0.40 -5.70 6.65
CA THR A 105 -1.73 -6.19 7.02
C THR A 105 -1.70 -7.66 7.44
N GLU A 106 -0.86 -8.48 6.81
CA GLU A 106 -0.61 -9.86 7.22
C GLU A 106 0.04 -9.90 8.59
N LEU A 107 1.08 -9.08 8.80
CA LEU A 107 1.74 -8.97 10.09
C LEU A 107 0.74 -8.54 11.20
N CYS A 108 -0.14 -7.59 10.91
CA CYS A 108 -1.17 -7.16 11.84
C CYS A 108 -2.16 -8.30 12.17
N ARG A 109 -2.61 -9.06 11.17
CA ARG A 109 -3.51 -10.20 11.38
C ARG A 109 -2.87 -11.31 12.21
N ASP A 110 -1.59 -11.60 11.96
CA ASP A 110 -0.82 -12.56 12.76
C ASP A 110 -0.75 -12.14 14.24
N ASN A 111 -0.80 -10.84 14.49
CA ASN A 111 -0.89 -10.26 15.84
C ASN A 111 -2.34 -9.99 16.30
N LYS A 112 -3.34 -10.58 15.65
CA LYS A 112 -4.76 -10.52 15.99
C LYS A 112 -5.37 -9.11 15.91
N MET A 113 -4.79 -8.24 15.12
CA MET A 113 -5.36 -6.93 14.80
C MET A 113 -6.33 -7.05 13.62
N LEU A 114 -7.38 -6.26 13.65
CA LEU A 114 -8.26 -6.11 12.49
C LEU A 114 -7.56 -5.26 11.42
N THR A 115 -7.75 -5.64 10.16
CA THR A 115 -7.13 -4.96 9.03
C THR A 115 -8.15 -4.66 7.94
N GLY A 116 -7.94 -3.59 7.19
CA GLY A 116 -8.79 -3.24 6.07
C GLY A 116 -8.08 -2.33 5.08
N VAL A 117 -8.50 -2.43 3.83
CA VAL A 117 -8.11 -1.51 2.75
C VAL A 117 -9.35 -0.80 2.22
N ILE A 118 -9.23 0.52 2.04
CA ILE A 118 -10.28 1.38 1.50
C ILE A 118 -9.63 2.20 0.38
N THR A 119 -10.26 2.22 -0.78
CA THR A 119 -9.75 2.94 -1.94
C THR A 119 -10.84 3.65 -2.72
N THR A 120 -10.49 4.68 -3.45
CA THR A 120 -11.34 5.30 -4.47
C THR A 120 -11.15 4.69 -5.86
N ASP A 121 -10.22 3.75 -5.99
CA ASP A 121 -9.95 2.95 -7.17
C ASP A 121 -10.74 1.62 -7.11
N GLU A 122 -10.56 0.75 -8.08
CA GLU A 122 -11.02 -0.63 -8.00
C GLU A 122 -10.37 -1.38 -6.82
N THR A 123 -11.08 -2.32 -6.24
CA THR A 123 -10.56 -3.14 -5.12
C THR A 123 -9.27 -3.87 -5.50
N SER A 124 -9.13 -4.28 -6.78
CA SER A 124 -7.92 -4.88 -7.35
C SER A 124 -6.90 -3.87 -7.88
N GLY A 125 -7.13 -2.57 -7.68
CA GLY A 125 -6.14 -1.53 -8.01
C GLY A 125 -4.79 -1.79 -7.35
N ALA A 126 -3.71 -1.38 -7.99
CA ALA A 126 -2.36 -1.76 -7.57
C ALA A 126 -2.00 -1.35 -6.12
N THR A 127 -2.42 -0.15 -5.69
CA THR A 127 -2.12 0.34 -4.34
C THR A 127 -2.86 -0.42 -3.25
N PRO A 128 -4.20 -0.61 -3.29
CA PRO A 128 -4.88 -1.43 -2.30
C PRO A 128 -4.41 -2.90 -2.34
N SER A 129 -4.11 -3.42 -3.54
CA SER A 129 -3.63 -4.80 -3.71
C SER A 129 -2.28 -5.04 -3.05
N ALA A 130 -1.37 -4.08 -3.09
CA ALA A 130 -0.07 -4.22 -2.44
C ALA A 130 -0.16 -4.39 -0.90
N PHE A 131 -1.30 -4.02 -0.30
CA PHE A 131 -1.59 -4.22 1.12
C PHE A 131 -2.47 -5.45 1.40
N SER A 132 -2.93 -6.16 0.37
CA SER A 132 -3.94 -7.20 0.55
C SER A 132 -3.74 -8.44 -0.32
N ALA A 133 -2.76 -8.43 -1.21
CA ALA A 133 -2.51 -9.52 -2.15
C ALA A 133 -1.04 -9.56 -2.61
N HIS A 134 -0.69 -10.66 -3.29
CA HIS A 134 0.59 -10.87 -3.95
C HIS A 134 0.35 -11.29 -5.41
N ALA A 135 0.85 -10.49 -6.34
CA ALA A 135 0.74 -10.79 -7.77
C ALA A 135 1.99 -10.32 -8.53
N THR A 136 2.43 -11.12 -9.49
CA THR A 136 3.60 -10.77 -10.31
C THR A 136 3.34 -9.57 -11.21
N GLU A 137 2.08 -9.25 -11.48
CA GLU A 137 1.67 -8.13 -12.33
C GLU A 137 0.36 -7.51 -11.84
N ARG A 138 0.32 -6.17 -11.80
CA ARG A 138 -0.83 -5.38 -11.33
C ARG A 138 -2.13 -5.54 -12.13
N TYR A 139 -2.05 -6.08 -13.35
CA TYR A 139 -3.20 -6.26 -14.24
C TYR A 139 -3.86 -7.64 -14.13
N LYS A 140 -3.36 -8.48 -13.24
CA LYS A 140 -3.94 -9.80 -12.95
C LYS A 140 -5.08 -9.68 -11.93
N SER A 141 -6.16 -9.00 -12.31
CA SER A 141 -7.26 -8.69 -11.40
C SER A 141 -7.92 -9.93 -10.81
N GLU A 142 -7.97 -11.04 -11.53
CA GLU A 142 -8.50 -12.32 -11.05
C GLU A 142 -7.61 -12.90 -9.94
N ASP A 143 -6.30 -13.05 -10.21
CA ASP A 143 -5.33 -13.56 -9.23
C ASP A 143 -5.30 -12.68 -7.97
N ILE A 144 -5.32 -11.36 -8.16
CA ILE A 144 -5.33 -10.38 -7.07
C ILE A 144 -6.59 -10.52 -6.21
N THR A 145 -7.76 -10.60 -6.84
CA THR A 145 -9.04 -10.68 -6.12
C THR A 145 -9.13 -11.99 -5.34
N GLU A 146 -8.70 -13.09 -5.93
CA GLU A 146 -8.66 -14.39 -5.25
C GLU A 146 -7.72 -14.34 -4.04
N ASP A 147 -6.53 -13.79 -4.19
CA ASP A 147 -5.57 -13.68 -3.11
C ASP A 147 -6.05 -12.73 -1.99
N GLN A 148 -6.72 -11.62 -2.34
CA GLN A 148 -7.37 -10.73 -1.38
C GLN A 148 -8.38 -11.47 -0.51
N PHE A 149 -9.24 -12.29 -1.10
CA PHE A 149 -10.22 -13.07 -0.34
C PHE A 149 -9.56 -14.16 0.51
N ASN A 150 -8.51 -14.81 0.01
CA ASN A 150 -7.74 -15.81 0.75
C ASN A 150 -6.94 -15.19 1.91
N SER A 151 -6.60 -13.91 1.82
CA SER A 151 -5.78 -13.24 2.83
C SER A 151 -6.46 -13.05 4.18
N ASN A 152 -7.77 -13.27 4.29
CA ASN A 152 -8.58 -13.04 5.49
C ASN A 152 -8.53 -11.60 6.01
N ILE A 153 -8.30 -10.61 5.16
CA ILE A 153 -8.41 -9.20 5.51
C ILE A 153 -9.88 -8.90 5.91
N ASN A 154 -10.10 -8.10 6.95
CA ASN A 154 -11.44 -7.94 7.51
C ASN A 154 -12.36 -7.00 6.69
N LEU A 155 -11.77 -6.07 5.95
CA LEU A 155 -12.51 -5.11 5.14
C LEU A 155 -11.77 -4.86 3.82
N ILE A 156 -12.48 -4.98 2.71
CA ILE A 156 -12.07 -4.52 1.39
C ILE A 156 -13.18 -3.59 0.88
N TRP A 157 -12.83 -2.33 0.64
CA TRP A 157 -13.78 -1.34 0.15
C TRP A 157 -13.18 -0.53 -1.00
N GLY A 158 -13.85 -0.54 -2.13
CA GLY A 158 -13.44 0.17 -3.33
C GLY A 158 -14.50 0.11 -4.42
N THR A 159 -14.15 0.58 -5.60
CA THR A 159 -15.00 0.45 -6.77
C THR A 159 -15.03 -1.01 -7.24
N GLU A 160 -16.17 -1.45 -7.76
CA GLU A 160 -16.31 -2.77 -8.35
C GLU A 160 -15.36 -2.96 -9.53
N ASN A 161 -14.73 -4.11 -9.59
CA ASN A 161 -13.77 -4.47 -10.65
C ASN A 161 -14.31 -5.55 -11.63
N GLY A 162 -15.57 -5.95 -11.46
CA GLY A 162 -16.20 -7.00 -12.27
C GLY A 162 -15.75 -8.43 -11.97
N VAL A 163 -14.76 -8.62 -11.09
CA VAL A 163 -14.22 -9.93 -10.66
C VAL A 163 -14.74 -10.29 -9.27
N ALA A 164 -14.64 -9.35 -8.33
CA ALA A 164 -15.12 -9.53 -6.95
C ALA A 164 -16.66 -9.53 -6.91
N THR A 165 -17.26 -10.67 -7.24
CA THR A 165 -18.71 -10.81 -7.23
C THR A 165 -19.25 -11.13 -5.84
N LYS A 166 -20.58 -10.94 -5.68
CA LYS A 166 -21.29 -11.30 -4.44
C LYS A 166 -21.18 -12.79 -4.14
N GLU A 167 -21.24 -13.62 -5.18
CA GLU A 167 -21.13 -15.06 -5.08
C GLU A 167 -19.72 -15.46 -4.60
N MET A 168 -18.69 -14.90 -5.22
CA MET A 168 -17.30 -15.12 -4.81
C MET A 168 -17.06 -14.64 -3.36
N ALA A 169 -17.53 -13.45 -3.00
CA ALA A 169 -17.41 -12.95 -1.64
C ALA A 169 -18.04 -13.91 -0.61
N ALA A 170 -19.23 -14.45 -0.92
CA ALA A 170 -19.92 -15.40 -0.05
C ALA A 170 -19.18 -16.73 0.07
N GLU A 171 -18.55 -17.21 -0.98
CA GLU A 171 -17.73 -18.44 -0.98
C GLU A 171 -16.55 -18.33 0.01
N TYR A 172 -15.92 -17.15 0.08
CA TYR A 172 -14.84 -16.86 1.00
C TYR A 172 -15.31 -16.33 2.37
N GLY A 173 -16.61 -16.33 2.64
CA GLY A 173 -17.19 -15.93 3.92
C GLY A 173 -17.32 -14.41 4.14
N TYR A 174 -17.15 -13.61 3.09
CA TYR A 174 -17.35 -12.16 3.17
C TYR A 174 -18.83 -11.78 2.98
N LYS A 175 -19.23 -10.72 3.65
CA LYS A 175 -20.51 -10.06 3.40
C LYS A 175 -20.32 -9.00 2.31
N TYR A 176 -20.98 -9.18 1.18
CA TYR A 176 -21.03 -8.20 0.12
C TYR A 176 -22.11 -7.14 0.39
N VAL A 177 -21.79 -5.86 0.29
CA VAL A 177 -22.68 -4.72 0.55
C VAL A 177 -22.56 -3.67 -0.56
#